data_d4feb0ac8e4b9da9f91ef272709409ba
#
_entry.id   d4feb0ac8e4b9da9f91ef272709409ba
#
_cell.length_a   1.000
_cell.length_b   1.000
_cell.length_c   1.000
_cell.angle_alpha   90.00
_cell.angle_beta   90.00
_cell.angle_gamma   90.00
#
_symmetry.space_group_name_H-M   'P 1'
#
loop_
_entity.id
_entity.type
_entity.pdbx_description
1 polymer ?
#
loop_
_entity_poly.entity_id
_entity_poly.type
_entity_poly.pdbx_seq_one_letter_code
_entity_poly.pdbx_strand_id
1 'polypeptide(L)'
;MSYKMKKHLLWMLAALVCGAMIVTSCSSADNDVPPPVVNKPETLIIYDTDIGSSTDDLFALEMLHRYQDEGRCRLLGVIVDREGVEYAACADVINTYFGHGYVPVGLVRHGIANPPIWIDYKALPAYTDVGGQPMFLRSISDYSSLPDGWQLYRRLLATQPDHSVSICSVGFVPALAQLLTSEADEYSSLGGVDLVRQKVKCIYLMGGVFGESDEPDFNFKMGIAFAQDFFRLWPKEVDMVFSPMEVGQDIEYKPEQVISDISWTDAHPIKQVYMRCNCNTGQMMWDPMAVIQAVEGDELFSLSERGTVAFTPQAETIFTPSATGNCRIQRPGDKAWCNVMLEKIRRYNMIH
;
A
#
# COMPACT_ATOMS: atom_id res chain seq x y z
N MET A 1 15.24 -40.81 -83.00
CA MET A 1 14.57 -39.82 -83.88
C MET A 1 13.51 -39.16 -82.99
N SER A 2 13.83 -37.99 -82.59
CA SER A 2 13.22 -36.75 -83.05
C SER A 2 11.75 -36.60 -82.57
N TYR A 3 11.24 -35.68 -81.94
CA TYR A 3 11.49 -34.26 -81.87
C TYR A 3 10.48 -33.61 -80.89
N LYS A 4 10.97 -32.74 -80.07
CA LYS A 4 10.45 -31.45 -79.67
C LYS A 4 8.97 -31.30 -79.13
N MET A 5 8.82 -30.90 -77.89
CA MET A 5 8.82 -29.48 -77.38
C MET A 5 7.59 -28.61 -77.73
N LYS A 6 7.08 -28.02 -76.65
CA LYS A 6 6.38 -26.69 -76.51
C LYS A 6 4.90 -26.75 -76.19
N LYS A 7 4.59 -26.26 -74.98
CA LYS A 7 4.22 -24.91 -74.57
C LYS A 7 2.76 -24.51 -74.75
N HIS A 8 2.24 -23.97 -73.67
CA HIS A 8 1.15 -22.95 -73.52
C HIS A 8 -0.29 -23.44 -73.43
N LEU A 9 -0.88 -23.13 -72.36
CA LEU A 9 -1.58 -21.91 -71.89
C LEU A 9 -3.11 -22.01 -72.09
N LEU A 10 -3.81 -21.82 -71.00
CA LEU A 10 -5.13 -21.20 -70.81
C LEU A 10 -6.34 -21.79 -71.60
N TRP A 11 -7.36 -22.08 -70.93
CA TRP A 11 -8.62 -21.32 -70.87
C TRP A 11 -9.72 -22.09 -70.16
N MET A 12 -10.43 -21.34 -69.32
CA MET A 12 -11.67 -21.60 -68.59
C MET A 12 -12.71 -22.40 -69.41
N LEU A 13 -13.56 -23.17 -68.73
CA LEU A 13 -15.01 -22.96 -68.76
C LEU A 13 -15.75 -23.89 -67.81
N ALA A 14 -16.78 -23.36 -67.25
CA ALA A 14 -17.66 -23.90 -66.22
C ALA A 14 -18.49 -25.09 -66.69
N ALA A 15 -18.80 -25.99 -65.73
CA ALA A 15 -20.04 -26.76 -65.80
C ALA A 15 -20.58 -27.01 -64.41
N LEU A 16 -21.76 -26.50 -64.19
CA LEU A 16 -22.66 -26.79 -63.07
C LEU A 16 -22.99 -28.27 -63.01
N VAL A 17 -22.92 -28.86 -61.81
CA VAL A 17 -23.79 -30.01 -61.42
C VAL A 17 -24.14 -29.85 -59.94
N CYS A 18 -25.45 -29.80 -59.69
CA CYS A 18 -26.08 -29.91 -58.36
C CYS A 18 -25.75 -31.17 -57.63
N GLY A 19 -25.46 -31.10 -56.34
CA GLY A 19 -25.33 -32.28 -55.50
C GLY A 19 -25.27 -31.95 -54.03
N ALA A 20 -26.44 -32.13 -53.36
CA ALA A 20 -26.64 -32.40 -51.93
C ALA A 20 -25.89 -31.58 -50.89
N MET A 21 -26.62 -30.69 -50.21
CA MET A 21 -26.26 -30.10 -48.93
C MET A 21 -26.15 -31.15 -47.84
N ILE A 22 -24.94 -31.40 -47.39
CA ILE A 22 -24.71 -31.95 -46.07
C ILE A 22 -24.46 -30.79 -45.16
N VAL A 23 -25.41 -30.48 -44.29
CA VAL A 23 -25.25 -29.47 -43.22
C VAL A 23 -24.40 -30.15 -42.14
N THR A 24 -23.10 -29.96 -42.20
CA THR A 24 -22.22 -30.17 -41.05
C THR A 24 -22.31 -28.93 -40.17
N SER A 25 -22.97 -29.08 -39.04
CA SER A 25 -22.95 -28.11 -37.96
C SER A 25 -21.50 -28.01 -37.44
N CYS A 26 -20.77 -27.00 -37.86
CA CYS A 26 -19.55 -26.59 -37.19
C CYS A 26 -19.98 -25.87 -35.91
N SER A 27 -19.84 -26.54 -34.78
CA SER A 27 -19.77 -25.88 -33.49
C SER A 27 -18.56 -24.94 -33.54
N SER A 28 -18.81 -23.65 -33.54
CA SER A 28 -17.80 -22.63 -33.27
C SER A 28 -17.27 -22.90 -31.85
N ALA A 29 -16.06 -23.44 -31.77
CA ALA A 29 -15.29 -23.32 -30.55
C ALA A 29 -15.01 -21.82 -30.40
N ASP A 30 -15.72 -21.20 -29.47
CA ASP A 30 -15.34 -19.87 -28.97
C ASP A 30 -13.91 -20.01 -28.43
N ASN A 31 -12.96 -19.54 -29.22
CA ASN A 31 -11.63 -19.25 -28.70
C ASN A 31 -11.82 -18.04 -27.78
N ASP A 32 -12.10 -18.33 -26.51
CA ASP A 32 -11.92 -17.37 -25.42
C ASP A 32 -10.41 -17.03 -25.36
N VAL A 33 -10.00 -16.12 -26.23
CA VAL A 33 -8.74 -15.42 -26.03
C VAL A 33 -9.01 -14.50 -24.86
N PRO A 34 -8.37 -14.71 -23.72
CA PRO A 34 -8.55 -13.80 -22.60
C PRO A 34 -8.22 -12.39 -23.09
N PRO A 35 -8.99 -11.38 -22.66
CA PRO A 35 -8.71 -10.00 -23.05
C PRO A 35 -7.25 -9.68 -22.73
N PRO A 36 -6.57 -8.88 -23.59
CA PRO A 36 -5.19 -8.52 -23.37
C PRO A 36 -5.06 -7.93 -21.96
N VAL A 37 -4.17 -8.51 -21.16
CA VAL A 37 -3.82 -7.96 -19.85
C VAL A 37 -3.29 -6.56 -20.12
N VAL A 38 -4.11 -5.55 -19.90
CA VAL A 38 -3.67 -4.16 -19.91
C VAL A 38 -2.81 -4.03 -18.66
N ASN A 39 -1.49 -4.14 -18.82
CA ASN A 39 -0.56 -3.85 -17.75
C ASN A 39 -0.79 -2.39 -17.33
N LYS A 40 -1.55 -2.21 -16.25
CA LYS A 40 -1.62 -0.92 -15.56
C LYS A 40 -0.18 -0.58 -15.16
N PRO A 41 0.31 0.64 -15.43
CA PRO A 41 1.65 0.99 -15.01
C PRO A 41 1.79 0.78 -13.50
N GLU A 42 2.91 0.20 -13.11
CA GLU A 42 3.28 -0.07 -11.73
C GLU A 42 3.16 1.21 -10.88
N THR A 43 2.45 1.15 -9.75
CA THR A 43 2.32 2.29 -8.85
C THR A 43 3.58 2.40 -7.97
N LEU A 44 4.24 3.55 -7.97
CA LEU A 44 5.38 3.81 -7.10
C LEU A 44 4.91 4.22 -5.72
N ILE A 45 5.28 3.48 -4.67
CA ILE A 45 4.77 3.69 -3.32
C ILE A 45 5.91 3.93 -2.32
N ILE A 46 5.75 4.94 -1.46
CA ILE A 46 6.45 5.06 -0.20
C ILE A 46 5.43 4.75 0.89
N TYR A 47 5.77 3.81 1.78
CA TYR A 47 4.95 3.41 2.90
C TYR A 47 5.47 4.04 4.18
N ASP A 48 4.59 4.71 4.93
CA ASP A 48 4.89 5.48 6.13
C ASP A 48 3.98 4.95 7.25
N THR A 49 4.56 4.49 8.36
CA THR A 49 3.88 3.60 9.31
C THR A 49 4.38 3.82 10.74
N ASP A 50 3.50 3.73 11.71
CA ASP A 50 3.86 3.69 13.13
C ASP A 50 3.92 2.25 13.68
N ILE A 51 4.39 1.33 12.83
CA ILE A 51 4.59 -0.09 13.11
C ILE A 51 5.12 -0.34 14.53
N GLY A 52 4.52 -1.26 15.26
CA GLY A 52 4.99 -1.63 16.59
C GLY A 52 3.92 -1.75 17.66
N SER A 53 2.69 -1.25 17.43
CA SER A 53 1.65 -1.30 18.45
C SER A 53 0.27 -1.77 17.96
N SER A 54 0.07 -1.84 16.68
CA SER A 54 -1.12 -2.32 16.01
C SER A 54 -0.70 -3.30 14.94
N THR A 55 -1.48 -4.32 14.63
CA THR A 55 -1.04 -5.34 13.69
C THR A 55 -1.50 -5.09 12.26
N ASP A 56 -2.37 -4.12 12.02
CA ASP A 56 -2.80 -3.72 10.67
C ASP A 56 -1.68 -3.09 9.85
N ASP A 57 -0.71 -2.40 10.49
CA ASP A 57 0.56 -2.02 9.86
C ASP A 57 1.28 -3.20 9.19
N LEU A 58 1.32 -4.35 9.90
CA LEU A 58 1.98 -5.55 9.39
C LEU A 58 1.26 -6.12 8.16
N PHE A 59 -0.08 -6.16 8.20
CA PHE A 59 -0.89 -6.62 7.07
C PHE A 59 -0.79 -5.65 5.88
N ALA A 60 -0.77 -4.35 6.13
CA ALA A 60 -0.61 -3.35 5.08
C ALA A 60 0.76 -3.48 4.38
N LEU A 61 1.84 -3.67 5.15
CA LEU A 61 3.19 -3.87 4.59
C LEU A 61 3.30 -5.21 3.86
N GLU A 62 2.73 -6.31 4.39
CA GLU A 62 2.62 -7.59 3.69
C GLU A 62 1.93 -7.42 2.34
N MET A 63 0.76 -6.75 2.32
CA MET A 63 0.01 -6.52 1.08
C MET A 63 0.83 -5.76 0.04
N LEU A 64 1.62 -4.77 0.45
CA LEU A 64 2.51 -4.04 -0.46
C LEU A 64 3.56 -4.96 -1.08
N HIS A 65 4.16 -5.87 -0.29
CA HIS A 65 5.10 -6.86 -0.83
C HIS A 65 4.43 -7.82 -1.81
N ARG A 66 3.23 -8.32 -1.48
CA ARG A 66 2.46 -9.19 -2.38
C ARG A 66 2.04 -8.47 -3.66
N TYR A 67 1.60 -7.22 -3.56
CA TYR A 67 1.33 -6.39 -4.76
C TYR A 67 2.58 -6.16 -5.60
N GLN A 68 3.75 -6.04 -4.97
CA GLN A 68 5.03 -5.92 -5.69
C GLN A 68 5.37 -7.21 -6.41
N ASP A 69 5.19 -8.39 -5.79
CA ASP A 69 5.37 -9.70 -6.43
C ASP A 69 4.40 -9.90 -7.61
N GLU A 70 3.19 -9.34 -7.51
CA GLU A 70 2.21 -9.33 -8.60
C GLU A 70 2.52 -8.29 -9.70
N GLY A 71 3.57 -7.47 -9.56
CA GLY A 71 3.94 -6.40 -10.50
C GLY A 71 2.94 -5.23 -10.53
N ARG A 72 2.18 -5.01 -9.47
CA ARG A 72 1.14 -3.98 -9.36
C ARG A 72 1.64 -2.69 -8.73
N CYS A 73 2.65 -2.78 -7.88
CA CYS A 73 3.33 -1.64 -7.31
C CYS A 73 4.84 -1.91 -7.19
N ARG A 74 5.58 -0.84 -6.94
CA ARG A 74 6.97 -0.89 -6.50
C ARG A 74 7.09 -0.11 -5.19
N LEU A 75 7.42 -0.82 -4.11
CA LEU A 75 7.68 -0.24 -2.81
C LEU A 75 9.08 0.39 -2.82
N LEU A 76 9.12 1.71 -2.83
CA LEU A 76 10.35 2.50 -2.89
C LEU A 76 11.09 2.54 -1.56
N GLY A 77 10.36 2.50 -0.45
CA GLY A 77 10.91 2.52 0.90
C GLY A 77 9.81 2.51 1.96
N VAL A 78 10.23 2.22 3.19
CA VAL A 78 9.40 2.22 4.39
C VAL A 78 9.92 3.30 5.34
N ILE A 79 9.04 4.18 5.77
CA ILE A 79 9.33 5.21 6.79
C ILE A 79 8.66 4.77 8.09
N VAL A 80 9.43 4.71 9.15
CA VAL A 80 8.96 4.29 10.48
C VAL A 80 8.82 5.51 11.37
N ASP A 81 7.59 5.80 11.78
CA ASP A 81 7.24 7.02 12.53
C ASP A 81 7.35 6.90 14.05
N ARG A 82 7.63 5.70 14.57
CA ARG A 82 7.97 5.52 15.98
C ARG A 82 9.46 5.67 16.19
N GLU A 83 9.86 6.44 17.20
CA GLU A 83 11.25 6.49 17.63
C GLU A 83 11.66 5.15 18.28
N GLY A 84 12.74 4.57 17.77
CA GLY A 84 13.30 3.32 18.28
C GLY A 84 13.73 2.39 17.15
N VAL A 85 14.97 1.96 17.23
CA VAL A 85 15.56 1.06 16.21
C VAL A 85 14.86 -0.30 16.14
N GLU A 86 14.21 -0.72 17.22
CA GLU A 86 13.41 -1.95 17.30
C GLU A 86 12.20 -1.93 16.35
N TYR A 87 11.58 -0.77 16.13
CA TYR A 87 10.46 -0.64 15.20
C TYR A 87 10.92 -0.71 13.74
N ALA A 88 12.06 -0.06 13.44
CA ALA A 88 12.70 -0.21 12.13
C ALA A 88 13.13 -1.65 11.87
N ALA A 89 13.58 -2.36 12.91
CA ALA A 89 13.91 -3.77 12.80
C ALA A 89 12.67 -4.66 12.56
N CYS A 90 11.49 -4.30 13.08
CA CYS A 90 10.23 -4.98 12.73
C CYS A 90 9.93 -4.83 11.23
N ALA A 91 10.03 -3.62 10.68
CA ALA A 91 9.84 -3.38 9.26
C ALA A 91 10.82 -4.18 8.40
N ASP A 92 12.12 -4.23 8.79
CA ASP A 92 13.14 -5.03 8.09
C ASP A 92 12.85 -6.54 8.15
N VAL A 93 12.33 -7.06 9.25
CA VAL A 93 11.88 -8.46 9.35
C VAL A 93 10.82 -8.74 8.30
N ILE A 94 9.80 -7.88 8.19
CA ILE A 94 8.72 -8.06 7.20
C ILE A 94 9.30 -7.95 5.77
N ASN A 95 10.07 -6.91 5.48
CA ASN A 95 10.71 -6.74 4.17
C ASN A 95 11.54 -7.99 3.79
N THR A 96 12.36 -8.48 4.72
CA THR A 96 13.25 -9.62 4.47
C THR A 96 12.48 -10.93 4.33
N TYR A 97 11.45 -11.13 5.15
CA TYR A 97 10.62 -12.33 5.12
C TYR A 97 9.92 -12.51 3.76
N PHE A 98 9.43 -11.43 3.18
CA PHE A 98 8.80 -11.43 1.84
C PHE A 98 9.82 -11.32 0.69
N GLY A 99 11.13 -11.48 0.95
CA GLY A 99 12.16 -11.47 -0.09
C GLY A 99 12.60 -10.09 -0.56
N HIS A 100 12.16 -9.02 0.09
CA HIS A 100 12.41 -7.64 -0.29
C HIS A 100 13.29 -6.88 0.72
N GLY A 101 14.23 -7.57 1.38
CA GLY A 101 15.16 -6.95 2.32
C GLY A 101 16.03 -5.81 1.75
N TYR A 102 15.99 -5.60 0.43
CA TYR A 102 16.62 -4.46 -0.24
C TYR A 102 15.80 -3.15 -0.15
N VAL A 103 14.53 -3.22 0.25
CA VAL A 103 13.69 -2.02 0.41
C VAL A 103 14.24 -1.18 1.57
N PRO A 104 14.64 0.07 1.31
CA PRO A 104 15.25 0.89 2.33
C PRO A 104 14.26 1.28 3.43
N VAL A 105 14.76 1.37 4.65
CA VAL A 105 14.01 1.80 5.83
C VAL A 105 14.58 3.13 6.33
N GLY A 106 13.70 4.09 6.63
CA GLY A 106 14.01 5.33 7.33
C GLY A 106 13.37 5.32 8.70
N LEU A 107 13.99 5.96 9.67
CA LEU A 107 13.51 6.00 11.04
C LEU A 107 13.31 7.45 11.46
N VAL A 108 12.11 7.78 11.98
CA VAL A 108 11.89 9.11 12.53
C VAL A 108 12.77 9.36 13.75
N ARG A 109 13.36 10.53 13.82
CA ARG A 109 14.05 11.06 15.01
C ARG A 109 13.46 12.42 15.35
N HIS A 110 13.42 12.72 16.65
CA HIS A 110 12.78 13.94 17.15
C HIS A 110 11.30 14.03 16.74
N GLY A 111 10.61 12.89 16.75
CA GLY A 111 9.20 12.75 16.46
C GLY A 111 8.34 12.74 17.72
N ILE A 112 7.46 11.76 17.84
CA ILE A 112 6.52 11.61 18.95
C ILE A 112 7.18 10.78 20.05
N ALA A 113 7.32 11.38 21.24
CA ALA A 113 7.88 10.70 22.38
C ALA A 113 6.85 9.76 23.04
N ASN A 114 7.23 8.49 23.19
CA ASN A 114 6.50 7.47 23.95
C ASN A 114 5.00 7.36 23.58
N PRO A 115 4.65 7.17 22.30
CA PRO A 115 3.26 6.94 21.95
C PRO A 115 2.73 5.65 22.61
N PRO A 116 1.43 5.57 22.91
CA PRO A 116 0.82 4.36 23.48
C PRO A 116 1.09 3.11 22.64
N ILE A 117 1.22 1.97 23.30
CA ILE A 117 1.41 0.66 22.70
C ILE A 117 0.32 -0.27 23.26
N TRP A 118 -0.53 -0.83 22.39
CA TRP A 118 -1.58 -1.77 22.77
C TRP A 118 -1.11 -3.22 22.65
N ILE A 119 -0.43 -3.54 21.55
CA ILE A 119 0.17 -4.84 21.27
C ILE A 119 1.65 -4.60 21.05
N ASP A 120 2.50 -4.91 22.05
CA ASP A 120 3.94 -4.68 21.92
C ASP A 120 4.61 -5.86 21.22
N TYR A 121 4.96 -5.67 19.95
CA TYR A 121 5.72 -6.66 19.19
C TYR A 121 7.12 -6.19 18.77
N LYS A 122 7.66 -5.16 19.41
CA LYS A 122 9.03 -4.67 19.14
C LYS A 122 10.11 -5.75 19.35
N ALA A 123 9.80 -6.83 20.09
CA ALA A 123 10.67 -7.98 20.25
C ALA A 123 10.68 -8.93 19.05
N LEU A 124 9.81 -8.75 18.04
CA LEU A 124 9.72 -9.61 16.87
C LEU A 124 11.09 -9.91 16.20
N PRO A 125 11.98 -8.92 16.00
CA PRO A 125 13.29 -9.16 15.40
C PRO A 125 14.22 -10.08 16.22
N ALA A 126 13.92 -10.27 17.50
CA ALA A 126 14.70 -11.10 18.42
C ALA A 126 14.05 -12.48 18.70
N TYR A 127 12.96 -12.82 18.02
CA TYR A 127 12.34 -14.14 18.22
C TYR A 127 13.27 -15.26 17.77
N THR A 128 13.28 -16.31 18.57
CA THR A 128 14.05 -17.52 18.30
C THR A 128 13.15 -18.74 18.15
N ASP A 129 13.61 -19.73 17.40
CA ASP A 129 13.01 -21.04 17.30
C ASP A 129 13.27 -21.87 18.59
N VAL A 130 12.78 -23.12 18.60
CA VAL A 130 12.98 -24.04 19.73
C VAL A 130 14.43 -24.43 19.96
N GLY A 131 15.29 -24.24 18.97
CA GLY A 131 16.74 -24.48 19.04
C GLY A 131 17.56 -23.23 19.46
N GLY A 132 16.88 -22.11 19.73
CA GLY A 132 17.50 -20.83 20.08
C GLY A 132 18.13 -20.07 18.91
N GLN A 133 17.83 -20.50 17.66
CA GLN A 133 18.31 -19.77 16.48
C GLN A 133 17.34 -18.63 16.13
N PRO A 134 17.84 -17.51 15.56
CA PRO A 134 16.96 -16.44 15.08
C PRO A 134 15.86 -17.00 14.17
N MET A 135 14.60 -16.70 14.50
CA MET A 135 13.45 -17.18 13.73
C MET A 135 13.31 -16.41 12.42
N PHE A 136 13.67 -15.14 12.40
CA PHE A 136 13.58 -14.27 11.25
C PHE A 136 14.92 -13.68 10.86
N LEU A 137 15.18 -13.66 9.56
CA LEU A 137 16.35 -12.98 9.00
C LEU A 137 16.09 -11.46 8.95
N ARG A 138 17.17 -10.73 8.90
CA ARG A 138 17.20 -9.26 8.76
C ARG A 138 18.25 -8.89 7.73
N SER A 139 17.97 -7.90 6.93
CA SER A 139 18.89 -7.39 5.90
C SER A 139 19.81 -6.30 6.44
N ILE A 140 19.34 -5.55 7.45
CA ILE A 140 20.04 -4.41 8.04
C ILE A 140 20.87 -4.88 9.24
N SER A 141 22.17 -4.61 9.19
CA SER A 141 23.11 -4.99 10.27
C SER A 141 23.24 -3.93 11.36
N ASP A 142 23.04 -2.66 11.01
CA ASP A 142 23.16 -1.52 11.94
C ASP A 142 22.02 -0.53 11.74
N TYR A 143 21.03 -0.62 12.60
CA TYR A 143 19.84 0.29 12.57
C TYR A 143 20.16 1.70 13.10
N SER A 144 21.26 1.90 13.82
CA SER A 144 21.67 3.23 14.28
C SER A 144 22.11 4.13 13.13
N SER A 145 22.57 3.54 12.04
CA SER A 145 23.00 4.21 10.81
C SER A 145 21.88 4.53 9.83
N LEU A 146 20.65 4.13 10.12
CA LEU A 146 19.51 4.43 9.24
C LEU A 146 19.35 5.95 9.03
N PRO A 147 18.98 6.38 7.81
CA PRO A 147 18.66 7.79 7.57
C PRO A 147 17.43 8.21 8.37
N ASP A 148 17.34 9.49 8.68
CA ASP A 148 16.10 10.05 9.18
C ASP A 148 14.98 9.86 8.16
N GLY A 149 13.74 9.65 8.64
CA GLY A 149 12.59 9.38 7.78
C GLY A 149 12.43 10.44 6.68
N TRP A 150 12.53 11.73 7.04
CA TRP A 150 12.44 12.83 6.08
C TRP A 150 13.57 12.84 5.04
N GLN A 151 14.79 12.44 5.43
CA GLN A 151 15.93 12.33 4.50
C GLN A 151 15.72 11.19 3.50
N LEU A 152 15.19 10.05 3.99
CA LEU A 152 14.84 8.96 3.09
C LEU A 152 13.75 9.38 2.11
N TYR A 153 12.71 10.08 2.55
CA TYR A 153 11.70 10.65 1.66
C TYR A 153 12.34 11.50 0.55
N ARG A 154 13.21 12.44 0.90
CA ARG A 154 13.89 13.31 -0.07
C ARG A 154 14.68 12.51 -1.10
N ARG A 155 15.49 11.55 -0.63
CA ARG A 155 16.30 10.68 -1.49
C ARG A 155 15.44 9.87 -2.46
N LEU A 156 14.35 9.30 -1.97
CA LEU A 156 13.44 8.50 -2.79
C LEU A 156 12.71 9.35 -3.82
N LEU A 157 12.13 10.47 -3.41
CA LEU A 157 11.36 11.37 -4.27
C LEU A 157 12.24 11.97 -5.38
N ALA A 158 13.44 12.44 -5.05
CA ALA A 158 14.32 13.11 -5.99
C ALA A 158 14.63 12.28 -7.24
N THR A 159 14.66 10.96 -7.10
CA THR A 159 15.01 10.03 -8.18
C THR A 159 13.84 9.57 -9.05
N GLN A 160 12.59 9.93 -8.68
CA GLN A 160 11.41 9.48 -9.42
C GLN A 160 10.95 10.51 -10.45
N PRO A 161 10.19 10.08 -11.47
CA PRO A 161 9.51 10.99 -12.39
C PRO A 161 8.56 11.94 -11.64
N ASP A 162 8.25 13.08 -12.26
CA ASP A 162 7.32 14.04 -11.70
C ASP A 162 5.90 13.45 -11.61
N HIS A 163 5.18 13.78 -10.54
CA HIS A 163 3.81 13.33 -10.27
C HIS A 163 3.60 11.81 -10.37
N SER A 164 4.60 11.02 -9.96
CA SER A 164 4.56 9.55 -10.11
C SER A 164 4.45 8.79 -8.80
N VAL A 165 4.84 9.39 -7.67
CA VAL A 165 4.91 8.71 -6.38
C VAL A 165 3.61 8.86 -5.62
N SER A 166 3.04 7.74 -5.16
CA SER A 166 1.99 7.70 -4.16
C SER A 166 2.61 7.46 -2.77
N ILE A 167 2.14 8.20 -1.78
CA ILE A 167 2.51 7.96 -0.38
C ILE A 167 1.33 7.26 0.29
N CYS A 168 1.56 6.13 0.95
CA CYS A 168 0.62 5.51 1.88
C CYS A 168 1.13 5.82 3.29
N SER A 169 0.52 6.80 3.96
CA SER A 169 0.85 7.17 5.33
C SER A 169 -0.25 6.64 6.24
N VAL A 170 0.10 5.67 7.06
CA VAL A 170 -0.85 4.97 7.93
C VAL A 170 -0.53 5.16 9.42
N GLY A 171 0.61 5.80 9.72
CA GLY A 171 1.02 6.13 11.07
C GLY A 171 0.86 7.61 11.42
N PHE A 172 1.76 8.07 12.28
CA PHE A 172 1.89 9.48 12.62
C PHE A 172 2.45 10.28 11.43
N VAL A 173 2.55 11.59 11.55
CA VAL A 173 3.02 12.44 10.45
C VAL A 173 4.30 13.26 10.74
N PRO A 174 5.17 12.89 11.71
CA PRO A 174 6.36 13.68 11.99
C PRO A 174 7.36 13.65 10.85
N ALA A 175 7.59 12.51 10.19
CA ALA A 175 8.51 12.41 9.06
C ALA A 175 8.02 13.27 7.87
N LEU A 176 6.71 13.30 7.62
CA LEU A 176 6.09 14.15 6.60
C LEU A 176 6.20 15.64 6.94
N ALA A 177 5.95 16.03 8.19
CA ALA A 177 6.11 17.41 8.63
C ALA A 177 7.57 17.87 8.52
N GLN A 178 8.54 17.02 8.93
CA GLN A 178 9.96 17.26 8.77
C GLN A 178 10.38 17.35 7.30
N LEU A 179 9.83 16.49 6.43
CA LEU A 179 10.02 16.58 4.99
C LEU A 179 9.56 17.94 4.45
N LEU A 180 8.34 18.37 4.77
CA LEU A 180 7.75 19.60 4.26
C LEU A 180 8.52 20.85 4.74
N THR A 181 9.13 20.81 5.91
CA THR A 181 9.96 21.90 6.45
C THR A 181 11.42 21.84 6.03
N SER A 182 11.84 20.76 5.34
CA SER A 182 13.24 20.57 4.94
C SER A 182 13.68 21.55 3.85
N GLU A 183 14.93 21.97 3.92
CA GLU A 183 15.58 22.78 2.90
C GLU A 183 16.17 21.92 1.77
N ALA A 184 16.75 22.58 0.77
CA ALA A 184 17.54 21.93 -0.29
C ALA A 184 18.74 21.17 0.30
N ASP A 185 19.08 20.02 -0.29
CA ASP A 185 20.18 19.16 0.14
C ASP A 185 20.90 18.51 -1.05
N GLU A 186 21.77 17.54 -0.78
CA GLU A 186 22.50 16.80 -1.83
C GLU A 186 21.59 15.98 -2.76
N TYR A 187 20.37 15.63 -2.36
CA TYR A 187 19.42 14.87 -3.17
C TYR A 187 18.60 15.76 -4.09
N SER A 188 18.26 16.97 -3.64
CA SER A 188 17.42 17.90 -4.40
C SER A 188 17.68 19.36 -4.04
N SER A 189 17.80 20.20 -5.06
CA SER A 189 17.85 21.67 -4.88
C SER A 189 16.51 22.28 -4.47
N LEU A 190 15.43 21.50 -4.40
CA LEU A 190 14.12 21.96 -3.96
C LEU A 190 13.97 21.83 -2.46
N GLY A 191 13.31 22.79 -1.83
CA GLY A 191 12.77 22.62 -0.48
C GLY A 191 11.68 21.55 -0.45
N GLY A 192 11.35 21.04 0.74
CA GLY A 192 10.47 19.89 0.90
C GLY A 192 9.09 20.07 0.27
N VAL A 193 8.44 21.23 0.45
CA VAL A 193 7.13 21.52 -0.16
C VAL A 193 7.19 21.44 -1.69
N ASP A 194 8.23 22.03 -2.29
CA ASP A 194 8.38 22.05 -3.76
C ASP A 194 8.73 20.66 -4.30
N LEU A 195 9.52 19.88 -3.55
CA LEU A 195 9.84 18.51 -3.91
C LEU A 195 8.59 17.60 -3.87
N VAL A 196 7.78 17.72 -2.83
CA VAL A 196 6.49 17.02 -2.73
C VAL A 196 5.56 17.44 -3.87
N ARG A 197 5.40 18.74 -4.12
CA ARG A 197 4.58 19.27 -5.24
C ARG A 197 4.99 18.70 -6.58
N GLN A 198 6.30 18.58 -6.82
CA GLN A 198 6.81 18.10 -8.09
C GLN A 198 6.69 16.58 -8.23
N LYS A 199 6.96 15.80 -7.19
CA LYS A 199 7.16 14.35 -7.30
C LYS A 199 5.97 13.51 -6.89
N VAL A 200 5.17 13.99 -5.93
CA VAL A 200 4.06 13.23 -5.39
C VAL A 200 2.82 13.39 -6.26
N LYS A 201 2.20 12.27 -6.59
CA LYS A 201 0.93 12.19 -7.31
C LYS A 201 -0.26 12.32 -6.36
N CYS A 202 -0.22 11.59 -5.25
CA CYS A 202 -1.29 11.52 -4.26
C CYS A 202 -0.74 11.00 -2.94
N ILE A 203 -1.31 11.44 -1.82
CA ILE A 203 -1.13 10.79 -0.53
C ILE A 203 -2.44 10.11 -0.12
N TYR A 204 -2.33 8.85 0.32
CA TYR A 204 -3.39 8.05 0.91
C TYR A 204 -3.11 7.97 2.41
N LEU A 205 -3.97 8.62 3.19
CA LEU A 205 -3.78 8.79 4.64
C LEU A 205 -4.75 7.91 5.40
N MET A 206 -4.25 6.97 6.21
CA MET A 206 -5.06 6.43 7.28
C MET A 206 -5.07 7.46 8.41
N GLY A 207 -6.18 8.14 8.57
CA GLY A 207 -6.34 9.17 9.60
C GLY A 207 -7.53 10.09 9.35
N GLY A 208 -7.85 10.80 10.39
CA GLY A 208 -9.00 11.68 10.46
C GLY A 208 -10.28 10.99 10.91
N VAL A 209 -11.18 11.81 11.42
CA VAL A 209 -12.54 11.42 11.82
C VAL A 209 -13.49 12.41 11.15
N PHE A 210 -14.42 11.92 10.34
CA PHE A 210 -15.37 12.75 9.60
C PHE A 210 -16.82 12.35 9.84
N GLY A 211 -17.06 11.33 10.67
CA GLY A 211 -18.35 10.89 11.17
C GLY A 211 -18.65 11.44 12.57
N GLU A 212 -19.61 10.81 13.25
CA GLU A 212 -19.92 11.11 14.64
C GLU A 212 -18.93 10.38 15.56
N SER A 213 -18.03 11.13 16.20
CA SER A 213 -17.12 10.63 17.23
C SER A 213 -16.77 11.78 18.16
N ASP A 214 -16.67 11.48 19.45
CA ASP A 214 -16.23 12.42 20.48
C ASP A 214 -14.70 12.50 20.60
N GLU A 215 -13.98 11.57 19.96
CA GLU A 215 -12.52 11.50 20.03
C GLU A 215 -11.91 11.82 18.67
N PRO A 216 -10.89 12.68 18.62
CA PRO A 216 -10.13 12.93 17.42
C PRO A 216 -9.31 11.68 17.02
N ASP A 217 -8.91 11.65 15.77
CA ASP A 217 -8.06 10.61 15.22
C ASP A 217 -6.76 10.44 16.02
N PHE A 218 -6.40 9.18 16.26
CA PHE A 218 -5.23 8.84 17.07
C PHE A 218 -3.91 9.29 16.41
N ASN A 219 -3.73 9.04 15.12
CA ASN A 219 -2.48 9.32 14.41
C ASN A 219 -2.15 10.83 14.45
N PHE A 220 -3.14 11.68 14.25
CA PHE A 220 -2.92 13.13 14.31
C PHE A 220 -2.89 13.67 15.75
N LYS A 221 -3.66 13.07 16.67
CA LYS A 221 -3.72 13.48 18.08
C LYS A 221 -2.39 13.26 18.80
N MET A 222 -1.64 12.20 18.44
CA MET A 222 -0.37 11.90 19.09
C MET A 222 0.72 12.94 18.79
N GLY A 223 0.64 13.63 17.66
CA GLY A 223 1.62 14.62 17.24
C GLY A 223 0.99 15.90 16.71
N ILE A 224 0.13 16.58 17.50
CA ILE A 224 -0.65 17.75 17.03
C ILE A 224 0.22 18.79 16.33
N ALA A 225 1.40 19.12 16.86
CA ALA A 225 2.29 20.11 16.26
C ALA A 225 2.77 19.69 14.86
N PHE A 226 3.12 18.41 14.70
CA PHE A 226 3.51 17.87 13.40
C PHE A 226 2.33 17.83 12.44
N ALA A 227 1.14 17.42 12.91
CA ALA A 227 -0.07 17.42 12.11
C ALA A 227 -0.45 18.85 11.67
N GLN A 228 -0.35 19.84 12.54
CA GLN A 228 -0.57 21.26 12.18
C GLN A 228 0.38 21.73 11.06
N ASP A 229 1.68 21.40 11.16
CA ASP A 229 2.64 21.73 10.12
C ASP A 229 2.37 20.97 8.84
N PHE A 230 2.06 19.68 8.91
CA PHE A 230 1.70 18.85 7.77
C PHE A 230 0.51 19.44 7.01
N PHE A 231 -0.62 19.68 7.66
CA PHE A 231 -1.83 20.22 7.02
C PHE A 231 -1.64 21.64 6.49
N ARG A 232 -0.87 22.46 7.18
CA ARG A 232 -0.56 23.85 6.78
C ARG A 232 0.32 23.92 5.55
N LEU A 233 1.31 22.99 5.42
CA LEU A 233 2.36 23.04 4.40
C LEU A 233 2.09 22.17 3.19
N TRP A 234 1.15 21.19 3.30
CA TRP A 234 0.86 20.29 2.19
C TRP A 234 0.46 21.07 0.93
N PRO A 235 1.13 20.86 -0.22
CA PRO A 235 0.83 21.59 -1.45
C PRO A 235 -0.57 21.26 -1.99
N LYS A 236 -1.35 22.29 -2.28
CA LYS A 236 -2.74 22.16 -2.73
C LYS A 236 -2.88 21.51 -4.11
N GLU A 237 -1.78 21.42 -4.84
CA GLU A 237 -1.70 20.78 -6.15
C GLU A 237 -1.59 19.24 -6.05
N VAL A 238 -1.28 18.72 -4.87
CA VAL A 238 -1.13 17.28 -4.62
C VAL A 238 -2.37 16.76 -3.91
N ASP A 239 -3.02 15.80 -4.54
CA ASP A 239 -4.26 15.20 -4.01
C ASP A 239 -4.01 14.43 -2.70
N MET A 240 -5.00 14.49 -1.81
CA MET A 240 -5.06 13.76 -0.54
C MET A 240 -6.32 12.91 -0.50
N VAL A 241 -6.18 11.65 -0.21
CA VAL A 241 -7.29 10.73 0.03
C VAL A 241 -7.21 10.24 1.46
N PHE A 242 -8.23 10.53 2.24
CA PHE A 242 -8.33 10.09 3.62
C PHE A 242 -9.03 8.74 3.68
N SER A 243 -8.42 7.80 4.38
CA SER A 243 -9.03 6.55 4.87
C SER A 243 -9.28 6.74 6.37
N PRO A 244 -10.42 7.34 6.78
CA PRO A 244 -10.64 7.70 8.16
C PRO A 244 -10.94 6.47 9.04
N MET A 245 -10.92 6.68 10.35
CA MET A 245 -11.17 5.64 11.35
C MET A 245 -12.44 4.85 11.06
N GLU A 246 -13.51 5.51 10.59
CA GLU A 246 -14.82 4.91 10.34
C GLU A 246 -14.80 3.84 9.23
N VAL A 247 -13.81 3.87 8.34
CA VAL A 247 -13.75 2.95 7.20
C VAL A 247 -13.26 1.57 7.58
N GLY A 248 -12.20 1.49 8.39
CA GLY A 248 -11.59 0.22 8.78
C GLY A 248 -12.20 -0.42 10.03
N GLN A 249 -12.92 0.34 10.85
CA GLN A 249 -13.37 -0.10 12.19
C GLN A 249 -14.32 -1.30 12.19
N ASP A 250 -15.04 -1.56 11.09
CA ASP A 250 -15.96 -2.69 10.94
C ASP A 250 -15.35 -3.87 10.18
N ILE A 251 -14.05 -3.78 9.85
CA ILE A 251 -13.31 -4.83 9.14
C ILE A 251 -12.39 -5.52 10.15
N GLU A 252 -12.93 -6.43 10.92
CA GLU A 252 -12.20 -7.14 11.97
C GLU A 252 -11.54 -8.41 11.44
N TYR A 253 -10.22 -8.54 11.60
CA TYR A 253 -9.48 -9.79 11.38
C TYR A 253 -9.20 -10.45 12.72
N LYS A 254 -9.91 -11.54 12.99
CA LYS A 254 -9.87 -12.21 14.29
C LYS A 254 -8.62 -13.08 14.46
N PRO A 255 -8.09 -13.20 15.69
CA PRO A 255 -6.87 -13.97 15.96
C PRO A 255 -6.96 -15.43 15.46
N GLU A 256 -8.10 -16.07 15.68
CA GLU A 256 -8.30 -17.46 15.23
C GLU A 256 -8.32 -17.59 13.70
N GLN A 257 -8.78 -16.55 12.99
CA GLN A 257 -8.73 -16.51 11.54
C GLN A 257 -7.29 -16.32 11.05
N VAL A 258 -6.53 -15.37 11.64
CA VAL A 258 -5.10 -15.16 11.30
C VAL A 258 -4.30 -16.45 11.46
N ILE A 259 -4.45 -17.13 12.59
CA ILE A 259 -3.73 -18.39 12.86
C ILE A 259 -4.16 -19.50 11.91
N SER A 260 -5.44 -19.57 11.58
CA SER A 260 -6.00 -20.57 10.65
C SER A 260 -5.57 -20.31 9.22
N ASP A 261 -5.61 -19.06 8.76
CA ASP A 261 -5.25 -18.68 7.40
C ASP A 261 -3.75 -18.90 7.15
N ILE A 262 -2.89 -18.60 8.14
CA ILE A 262 -1.46 -18.90 8.08
C ILE A 262 -1.17 -20.31 8.62
N SER A 263 -1.91 -21.32 8.16
CA SER A 263 -1.72 -22.71 8.63
C SER A 263 -0.52 -23.41 8.00
N TRP A 264 0.01 -22.89 6.90
CA TRP A 264 1.08 -23.48 6.10
C TRP A 264 2.48 -23.35 6.72
N THR A 265 2.66 -22.45 7.71
CA THR A 265 3.90 -22.33 8.49
C THR A 265 3.64 -21.77 9.88
N ASP A 266 4.50 -22.13 10.83
CA ASP A 266 4.56 -21.48 12.14
C ASP A 266 5.58 -20.33 12.15
N ALA A 267 6.51 -20.29 11.19
CA ALA A 267 7.54 -19.26 11.10
C ALA A 267 7.08 -18.06 10.25
N HIS A 268 5.82 -17.64 10.36
CA HIS A 268 5.32 -16.41 9.75
C HIS A 268 5.38 -15.27 10.77
N PRO A 269 5.97 -14.10 10.45
CA PRO A 269 6.16 -13.03 11.44
C PRO A 269 4.83 -12.56 12.05
N ILE A 270 3.80 -12.33 11.25
CA ILE A 270 2.49 -11.90 11.76
C ILE A 270 1.87 -12.99 12.66
N LYS A 271 1.87 -14.25 12.23
CA LYS A 271 1.39 -15.35 13.07
C LYS A 271 2.12 -15.42 14.41
N GLN A 272 3.45 -15.25 14.41
CA GLN A 272 4.24 -15.24 15.64
C GLN A 272 3.91 -14.07 16.56
N VAL A 273 3.58 -12.90 16.03
CA VAL A 273 3.06 -11.77 16.81
C VAL A 273 1.75 -12.18 17.49
N TYR A 274 0.80 -12.75 16.77
CA TYR A 274 -0.49 -13.22 17.34
C TYR A 274 -0.30 -14.30 18.40
N MET A 275 0.68 -15.18 18.24
CA MET A 275 0.95 -16.24 19.20
C MET A 275 1.68 -15.77 20.47
N ARG A 276 2.47 -14.69 20.40
CA ARG A 276 3.39 -14.29 21.47
C ARG A 276 3.03 -12.98 22.17
N CYS A 277 2.31 -12.09 21.51
CA CYS A 277 2.08 -10.72 21.99
C CYS A 277 0.67 -10.49 22.56
N ASN A 278 0.00 -11.56 23.02
CA ASN A 278 -1.31 -11.47 23.67
C ASN A 278 -2.39 -10.77 22.79
N CYS A 279 -2.37 -11.05 21.49
CA CYS A 279 -3.38 -10.57 20.56
C CYS A 279 -4.71 -11.34 20.76
N ASN A 280 -5.41 -11.04 21.85
CA ASN A 280 -6.63 -11.76 22.25
C ASN A 280 -7.90 -11.16 21.62
N THR A 281 -7.78 -9.99 21.02
CA THR A 281 -8.87 -9.30 20.33
C THR A 281 -8.59 -9.23 18.84
N GLY A 282 -9.63 -9.16 18.04
CA GLY A 282 -9.49 -8.92 16.61
C GLY A 282 -8.85 -7.56 16.36
N GLN A 283 -8.10 -7.49 15.28
CA GLN A 283 -7.53 -6.25 14.78
C GLN A 283 -8.44 -5.66 13.71
N MET A 284 -8.77 -4.41 13.85
CA MET A 284 -9.45 -3.64 12.82
C MET A 284 -8.46 -3.30 11.70
N MET A 285 -8.90 -3.42 10.46
CA MET A 285 -8.05 -3.29 9.28
C MET A 285 -8.10 -1.87 8.71
N TRP A 286 -7.60 -0.89 9.48
CA TRP A 286 -7.57 0.51 9.05
C TRP A 286 -6.54 0.75 7.94
N ASP A 287 -5.29 0.42 8.17
CA ASP A 287 -4.14 0.69 7.29
C ASP A 287 -4.24 0.03 5.91
N PRO A 288 -4.69 -1.24 5.82
CA PRO A 288 -4.88 -1.89 4.54
C PRO A 288 -5.81 -1.14 3.58
N MET A 289 -6.76 -0.35 4.10
CA MET A 289 -7.70 0.40 3.24
C MET A 289 -6.99 1.48 2.43
N ALA A 290 -6.04 2.19 3.02
CA ALA A 290 -5.23 3.17 2.31
C ALA A 290 -4.35 2.49 1.24
N VAL A 291 -3.75 1.35 1.57
CA VAL A 291 -2.89 0.57 0.65
C VAL A 291 -3.69 0.00 -0.51
N ILE A 292 -4.86 -0.61 -0.26
CA ILE A 292 -5.71 -1.18 -1.31
C ILE A 292 -6.09 -0.08 -2.30
N GLN A 293 -6.54 1.09 -1.84
CA GLN A 293 -6.92 2.17 -2.75
C GLN A 293 -5.72 2.69 -3.55
N ALA A 294 -4.56 2.87 -2.92
CA ALA A 294 -3.37 3.36 -3.60
C ALA A 294 -2.95 2.45 -4.77
N VAL A 295 -3.09 1.15 -4.62
CA VAL A 295 -2.66 0.15 -5.63
C VAL A 295 -3.79 -0.22 -6.58
N GLU A 296 -5.00 -0.48 -6.07
CA GLU A 296 -6.12 -0.97 -6.88
C GLU A 296 -6.92 0.17 -7.52
N GLY A 297 -6.90 1.36 -6.93
CA GLY A 297 -7.65 2.54 -7.40
C GLY A 297 -9.00 2.71 -6.70
N ASP A 298 -9.76 3.67 -7.18
CA ASP A 298 -10.98 4.16 -6.53
C ASP A 298 -12.20 3.23 -6.69
N GLU A 299 -12.16 2.27 -7.62
CA GLU A 299 -13.33 1.48 -8.02
C GLU A 299 -14.00 0.69 -6.89
N LEU A 300 -13.21 0.35 -5.87
CA LEU A 300 -13.67 -0.40 -4.70
C LEU A 300 -14.20 0.49 -3.56
N PHE A 301 -14.06 1.80 -3.69
CA PHE A 301 -14.31 2.75 -2.61
C PHE A 301 -15.39 3.75 -2.97
N SER A 302 -16.28 4.04 -2.02
CA SER A 302 -17.14 5.21 -2.09
C SER A 302 -16.39 6.42 -1.56
N LEU A 303 -16.25 7.46 -2.38
CA LEU A 303 -15.52 8.67 -2.02
C LEU A 303 -16.47 9.85 -1.89
N SER A 304 -16.09 10.82 -1.04
CA SER A 304 -16.74 12.13 -1.02
C SER A 304 -16.54 12.85 -2.36
N GLU A 305 -17.31 13.90 -2.60
CA GLU A 305 -16.90 14.94 -3.52
C GLU A 305 -15.55 15.56 -3.13
N ARG A 306 -14.93 16.32 -4.01
CA ARG A 306 -13.71 17.06 -3.70
C ARG A 306 -13.98 18.12 -2.64
N GLY A 307 -12.99 18.37 -1.80
CA GLY A 307 -13.08 19.36 -0.73
C GLY A 307 -11.73 19.74 -0.19
N THR A 308 -11.76 20.46 0.91
CA THR A 308 -10.60 20.80 1.72
C THR A 308 -10.77 20.22 3.12
N VAL A 309 -9.65 19.87 3.76
CA VAL A 309 -9.63 19.45 5.16
C VAL A 309 -8.87 20.48 5.97
N ALA A 310 -9.51 20.99 7.01
CA ALA A 310 -8.85 21.82 8.03
C ALA A 310 -8.53 20.97 9.25
N PHE A 311 -7.38 21.21 9.87
CA PHE A 311 -6.95 20.57 11.11
C PHE A 311 -6.93 21.59 12.24
N THR A 312 -7.63 21.28 13.34
CA THR A 312 -7.77 22.22 14.46
C THR A 312 -6.69 22.00 15.54
N PRO A 313 -6.46 22.98 16.43
CA PRO A 313 -5.58 22.79 17.59
C PRO A 313 -6.06 21.67 18.57
N GLN A 314 -7.31 21.23 18.45
CA GLN A 314 -7.90 20.13 19.21
C GLN A 314 -7.75 18.77 18.52
N ALA A 315 -6.98 18.72 17.44
CA ALA A 315 -6.76 17.56 16.59
C ALA A 315 -8.02 17.08 15.83
N GLU A 316 -8.99 17.96 15.61
CA GLU A 316 -10.18 17.66 14.80
C GLU A 316 -9.89 17.85 13.32
N THR A 317 -10.46 17.01 12.47
CA THR A 317 -10.45 17.14 11.01
C THR A 317 -11.81 17.61 10.52
N ILE A 318 -11.83 18.74 9.81
CA ILE A 318 -13.07 19.35 9.30
C ILE A 318 -13.04 19.36 7.78
N PHE A 319 -13.92 18.58 7.17
CA PHE A 319 -14.09 18.57 5.71
C PHE A 319 -15.07 19.62 5.26
N THR A 320 -14.67 20.38 4.24
CA THR A 320 -15.54 21.34 3.57
C THR A 320 -15.56 21.05 2.08
N PRO A 321 -16.75 20.76 1.49
CA PRO A 321 -16.90 20.56 0.05
C PRO A 321 -16.40 21.74 -0.76
N SER A 322 -15.61 21.47 -1.80
CA SER A 322 -15.07 22.49 -2.71
C SER A 322 -14.62 21.86 -4.02
N ALA A 323 -15.15 22.33 -5.13
CA ALA A 323 -14.77 21.81 -6.44
C ALA A 323 -13.28 22.00 -6.78
N THR A 324 -12.60 22.95 -6.12
CA THR A 324 -11.18 23.24 -6.29
C THR A 324 -10.33 22.65 -5.16
N GLY A 325 -10.94 21.92 -4.22
CA GLY A 325 -10.22 21.26 -3.14
C GLY A 325 -9.41 20.06 -3.65
N ASN A 326 -8.38 19.70 -2.92
CA ASN A 326 -7.50 18.57 -3.24
C ASN A 326 -7.74 17.34 -2.35
N CYS A 327 -8.76 17.37 -1.49
CA CYS A 327 -9.05 16.30 -0.55
C CYS A 327 -10.28 15.51 -0.99
N ARG A 328 -10.24 14.18 -0.80
CA ARG A 328 -11.41 13.28 -0.83
C ARG A 328 -11.35 12.34 0.37
N ILE A 329 -12.51 11.88 0.81
CA ILE A 329 -12.66 11.05 1.99
C ILE A 329 -13.32 9.74 1.57
N GLN A 330 -12.72 8.60 1.92
CA GLN A 330 -13.36 7.30 1.85
C GLN A 330 -14.59 7.29 2.78
N ARG A 331 -15.65 6.66 2.32
CA ARG A 331 -16.85 6.42 3.14
C ARG A 331 -16.91 4.97 3.55
N PRO A 332 -17.33 4.67 4.78
CA PRO A 332 -17.53 3.30 5.21
C PRO A 332 -18.51 2.59 4.26
N GLY A 333 -18.20 1.34 3.95
CA GLY A 333 -19.07 0.48 3.17
C GLY A 333 -20.05 -0.30 4.05
N ASP A 334 -20.93 -1.04 3.39
CA ASP A 334 -21.80 -1.98 4.09
C ASP A 334 -21.04 -3.26 4.51
N LYS A 335 -21.73 -4.15 5.21
CA LYS A 335 -21.14 -5.41 5.66
C LYS A 335 -20.64 -6.30 4.49
N ALA A 336 -21.28 -6.23 3.33
CA ALA A 336 -20.81 -7.00 2.17
C ALA A 336 -19.48 -6.46 1.66
N TRP A 337 -19.34 -5.14 1.60
CA TRP A 337 -18.07 -4.49 1.27
C TRP A 337 -16.99 -4.80 2.30
N CYS A 338 -17.27 -4.72 3.62
CA CYS A 338 -16.31 -5.08 4.66
C CYS A 338 -15.81 -6.53 4.51
N ASN A 339 -16.68 -7.47 4.19
CA ASN A 339 -16.28 -8.84 3.93
C ASN A 339 -15.36 -8.95 2.70
N VAL A 340 -15.65 -8.23 1.61
CA VAL A 340 -14.79 -8.22 0.42
C VAL A 340 -13.41 -7.67 0.76
N MET A 341 -13.31 -6.59 1.55
CA MET A 341 -12.03 -6.03 1.97
C MET A 341 -11.25 -6.99 2.85
N LEU A 342 -11.91 -7.60 3.83
CA LEU A 342 -11.28 -8.60 4.68
C LEU A 342 -10.75 -9.80 3.88
N GLU A 343 -11.53 -10.33 2.93
CA GLU A 343 -11.07 -11.43 2.08
C GLU A 343 -9.88 -11.06 1.20
N LYS A 344 -9.78 -9.80 0.76
CA LYS A 344 -8.60 -9.32 0.03
C LYS A 344 -7.32 -9.39 0.89
N ILE A 345 -7.43 -9.09 2.17
CA ILE A 345 -6.30 -9.19 3.11
C ILE A 345 -5.99 -10.66 3.39
N ARG A 346 -7.00 -11.43 3.76
CA ARG A 346 -6.88 -12.85 4.13
C ARG A 346 -6.25 -13.72 3.05
N ARG A 347 -6.58 -13.45 1.78
CA ARG A 347 -6.05 -14.25 0.66
C ARG A 347 -4.52 -14.32 0.64
N TYR A 348 -3.83 -13.25 1.04
CA TYR A 348 -2.36 -13.20 1.05
C TYR A 348 -1.77 -14.03 2.20
N ASN A 349 -2.50 -14.17 3.29
CA ASN A 349 -2.12 -15.01 4.43
C ASN A 349 -2.32 -16.51 4.17
N MET A 350 -3.20 -16.87 3.23
CA MET A 350 -3.49 -18.27 2.87
C MET A 350 -2.51 -18.87 1.84
N ILE A 351 -1.65 -18.04 1.24
CA ILE A 351 -0.73 -18.48 0.18
C ILE A 351 0.73 -18.37 0.65
N HIS A 352 1.57 -19.28 0.07
CA HIS A 352 3.02 -19.27 0.28
C HIS A 352 3.69 -18.09 -0.40
#